data_363b71d55451fa8956d90b3b6643e39a
#
_entry.id   363b71d55451fa8956d90b3b6643e39a
#
_cell.length_a   1.000
_cell.length_b   1.000
_cell.length_c   1.000
_cell.angle_alpha   90.00
_cell.angle_beta   90.00
_cell.angle_gamma   90.00
#
_symmetry.space_group_name_H-M   'P 1'
#
loop_
_entity.id
_entity.type
_entity.pdbx_description
1 polymer ?
#
loop_
_entity_poly.entity_id
_entity_poly.type
_entity_poly.pdbx_seq_one_letter_code
_entity_poly.pdbx_strand_id
1 'polypeptide(L)'
;MFVHKTLKMYFPSAFAAPKFAFGLLCRDSTGKNVLLLCFRCSKICLWLILSRLNRVKMYCYSAFAAPKFGILLELHYLCTKYKRMDNRQATLELGTKPVGQLLMQYALPAIVAMTASSLYNMVDSIFIGQGVGAMAISGLAITFPFMNLSGAVGAAIGVGASTYLSVKLGQKDYKTAELLLGNAVVLKIITGILFGAVCLLFLDPILYFFGATENTIGYAREYMQIILVGNVATHLYFGLNALLRAASKPKQAMYATIFTVVVNTILDPIFIWVFDMGIRGAALATILAQMLALCWQLSIFSNPKEMLHFKKGTYRLRADIIKNILAIGISPFSMNACACIVVIFINTALVRYGGDMAVGAYGIANRIAFIFVMIVMGIKQGLQPIAGYNYGAQLHSRLIHVVRLAMLAATVVVVAGWVTGQLLPYYCARLFTSDQTLINHSIQAIRVNMLLFPLIGYQMVVTCFFQSIGKAKISMLLSLSRQMLFLVPLLIILPPIFKIDGVWAALPASDGIAFIVTWVTMETYKKKLRTNAQQ
;
A
#
# COMPACT_ATOMS: atom_id res chain seq x y z
N MET A 1 -31.47 -25.71 -26.39
CA MET A 1 -32.12 -26.30 -27.57
C MET A 1 -31.24 -26.19 -28.83
N PHE A 2 -30.67 -25.02 -29.16
CA PHE A 2 -29.78 -24.82 -30.32
C PHE A 2 -28.49 -25.68 -30.27
N VAL A 3 -27.83 -25.75 -29.13
CA VAL A 3 -26.60 -26.54 -28.90
C VAL A 3 -26.86 -28.05 -29.03
N HIS A 4 -28.02 -28.49 -28.60
CA HIS A 4 -28.43 -29.90 -28.69
C HIS A 4 -28.65 -30.34 -30.15
N LYS A 5 -29.21 -29.42 -31.01
CA LYS A 5 -29.40 -29.68 -32.42
C LYS A 5 -28.08 -29.68 -33.22
N THR A 6 -27.15 -28.81 -32.85
CA THR A 6 -25.83 -28.69 -33.49
C THR A 6 -24.93 -29.90 -33.16
N LEU A 7 -24.96 -30.33 -31.91
CA LEU A 7 -24.22 -31.53 -31.45
C LEU A 7 -24.77 -32.85 -32.05
N LYS A 8 -26.10 -32.95 -32.24
CA LYS A 8 -26.72 -34.11 -32.89
C LYS A 8 -26.35 -34.23 -34.38
N MET A 9 -26.07 -33.11 -35.06
CA MET A 9 -25.68 -33.05 -36.46
C MET A 9 -24.23 -33.46 -36.71
N TYR A 10 -23.33 -33.29 -35.69
CA TYR A 10 -21.92 -33.65 -35.83
C TYR A 10 -21.52 -34.99 -35.16
N PHE A 11 -22.37 -35.53 -34.27
CA PHE A 11 -22.08 -36.79 -33.56
C PHE A 11 -23.35 -37.66 -33.33
N PRO A 12 -23.86 -38.29 -34.39
CA PRO A 12 -25.10 -39.10 -34.29
C PRO A 12 -25.02 -40.26 -33.30
N SER A 13 -23.82 -40.84 -33.11
CA SER A 13 -23.61 -42.02 -32.25
C SER A 13 -23.40 -41.71 -30.76
N ALA A 14 -23.13 -40.45 -30.40
CA ALA A 14 -22.88 -40.07 -28.99
C ALA A 14 -24.17 -39.82 -28.17
N PHE A 15 -25.32 -39.69 -28.86
CA PHE A 15 -26.60 -39.33 -28.24
C PHE A 15 -27.55 -40.52 -27.95
N ALA A 16 -27.11 -41.76 -28.21
CA ALA A 16 -27.99 -42.93 -28.07
C ALA A 16 -28.29 -43.37 -26.61
N ALA A 17 -27.58 -42.86 -25.60
CA ALA A 17 -27.93 -43.06 -24.19
C ALA A 17 -27.21 -42.08 -23.23
N PRO A 18 -27.68 -40.87 -23.01
CA PRO A 18 -27.10 -40.02 -21.97
C PRO A 18 -27.85 -40.20 -20.64
N LYS A 19 -27.24 -40.86 -19.67
CA LYS A 19 -27.60 -40.69 -18.27
C LYS A 19 -26.65 -39.68 -17.66
N PHE A 20 -27.16 -38.45 -17.45
CA PHE A 20 -26.55 -37.33 -16.75
C PHE A 20 -25.42 -36.56 -17.46
N ALA A 21 -25.76 -35.38 -17.94
CA ALA A 21 -24.82 -34.31 -18.27
C ALA A 21 -24.84 -33.26 -17.17
N PHE A 22 -23.68 -33.00 -16.54
CA PHE A 22 -23.50 -31.83 -15.66
C PHE A 22 -22.79 -30.71 -16.43
N GLY A 23 -23.45 -29.58 -16.54
CA GLY A 23 -22.84 -28.36 -17.11
C GLY A 23 -22.44 -27.40 -16.00
N LEU A 24 -21.17 -27.05 -15.90
CA LEU A 24 -20.68 -25.96 -15.06
C LEU A 24 -20.47 -24.72 -15.93
N LEU A 25 -21.19 -23.64 -15.62
CA LEU A 25 -20.96 -22.32 -16.24
C LEU A 25 -19.85 -21.63 -15.45
N CYS A 26 -18.67 -21.47 -16.06
CA CYS A 26 -17.59 -20.66 -15.53
C CYS A 26 -17.49 -19.35 -16.30
N ARG A 27 -17.22 -18.24 -15.61
CA ARG A 27 -16.83 -16.98 -16.25
C ARG A 27 -15.32 -16.93 -16.44
N ASP A 28 -14.89 -16.59 -17.65
CA ASP A 28 -13.47 -16.32 -17.90
C ASP A 28 -13.06 -14.95 -17.34
N SER A 29 -11.77 -14.66 -17.37
CA SER A 29 -11.20 -13.40 -16.90
C SER A 29 -11.65 -12.16 -17.71
N THR A 30 -12.29 -12.38 -18.87
CA THR A 30 -12.85 -11.31 -19.71
C THR A 30 -14.35 -11.11 -19.46
N GLY A 31 -14.95 -11.85 -18.52
CA GLY A 31 -16.38 -11.80 -18.17
C GLY A 31 -17.27 -12.59 -19.13
N LYS A 32 -16.70 -13.40 -20.04
CA LYS A 32 -17.45 -14.26 -20.97
C LYS A 32 -17.79 -15.59 -20.34
N ASN A 33 -19.02 -16.07 -20.58
CA ASN A 33 -19.47 -17.35 -20.07
C ASN A 33 -18.85 -18.48 -20.90
N VAL A 34 -18.13 -19.39 -20.23
CA VAL A 34 -17.57 -20.62 -20.79
C VAL A 34 -18.38 -21.78 -20.21
N LEU A 35 -18.99 -22.57 -21.08
CA LEU A 35 -19.76 -23.74 -20.69
C LEU A 35 -18.84 -24.98 -20.70
N LEU A 36 -18.60 -25.55 -19.52
CA LEU A 36 -17.92 -26.82 -19.35
C LEU A 36 -18.96 -27.93 -19.24
N LEU A 37 -19.05 -28.79 -20.25
CA LEU A 37 -19.95 -29.94 -20.26
C LEU A 37 -19.17 -31.21 -19.90
N CYS A 38 -19.56 -31.88 -18.83
CA CYS A 38 -19.02 -33.18 -18.43
C CYS A 38 -20.04 -34.27 -18.77
N PHE A 39 -19.70 -35.18 -19.67
CA PHE A 39 -20.49 -36.37 -19.97
C PHE A 39 -19.94 -37.57 -19.23
N ARG A 40 -20.70 -38.13 -18.31
CA ARG A 40 -20.35 -39.38 -17.61
C ARG A 40 -21.04 -40.55 -18.30
N CYS A 41 -20.35 -41.21 -19.20
CA CYS A 41 -20.73 -42.52 -19.65
C CYS A 41 -19.91 -43.58 -18.89
N SER A 42 -20.47 -44.73 -18.55
CA SER A 42 -20.08 -45.72 -17.53
C SER A 42 -18.59 -46.09 -17.38
N LYS A 43 -17.67 -45.56 -18.16
CA LYS A 43 -16.19 -45.70 -18.01
C LYS A 43 -15.36 -44.53 -18.62
N ILE A 44 -15.98 -43.44 -19.10
CA ILE A 44 -15.27 -42.39 -19.83
C ILE A 44 -15.80 -41.01 -19.38
N CYS A 45 -14.93 -40.10 -18.94
CA CYS A 45 -15.24 -38.65 -18.77
C CYS A 45 -14.76 -37.88 -19.99
N LEU A 46 -15.68 -37.33 -20.75
CA LEU A 46 -15.37 -36.42 -21.86
C LEU A 46 -15.60 -34.97 -21.40
N TRP A 47 -14.56 -34.14 -21.45
CA TRP A 47 -14.68 -32.71 -21.18
C TRP A 47 -14.69 -31.92 -22.48
N LEU A 48 -15.76 -31.21 -22.73
CA LEU A 48 -15.88 -30.28 -23.87
C LEU A 48 -15.81 -28.85 -23.36
N ILE A 49 -14.86 -28.05 -23.87
CA ILE A 49 -14.77 -26.62 -23.64
C ILE A 49 -15.33 -25.91 -24.86
N LEU A 50 -16.47 -25.25 -24.70
CA LEU A 50 -17.06 -24.39 -25.72
C LEU A 50 -16.78 -22.92 -25.39
N SER A 51 -15.88 -22.29 -26.15
CA SER A 51 -15.68 -20.83 -26.07
C SER A 51 -16.31 -20.13 -27.28
N ARG A 52 -16.97 -18.98 -27.02
CA ARG A 52 -17.62 -18.15 -28.05
C ARG A 52 -16.62 -17.23 -28.76
N LEU A 53 -15.46 -17.75 -29.18
CA LEU A 53 -14.50 -16.95 -29.96
C LEU A 53 -14.09 -17.68 -31.23
N ASN A 54 -14.25 -17.00 -32.36
CA ASN A 54 -13.73 -17.39 -33.65
C ASN A 54 -12.24 -17.75 -33.54
N ARG A 55 -11.89 -18.98 -33.91
CA ARG A 55 -10.56 -19.59 -33.96
C ARG A 55 -10.09 -20.33 -32.72
N VAL A 56 -10.90 -21.23 -32.14
CA VAL A 56 -10.35 -22.28 -31.29
C VAL A 56 -10.55 -23.61 -32.00
N LYS A 57 -9.46 -24.29 -32.35
CA LYS A 57 -9.51 -25.66 -32.87
C LYS A 57 -10.06 -26.57 -31.78
N MET A 58 -11.11 -27.27 -32.10
CA MET A 58 -11.76 -28.25 -31.23
C MET A 58 -10.89 -29.51 -31.18
N TYR A 59 -10.34 -29.80 -30.02
CA TYR A 59 -9.66 -31.09 -29.81
C TYR A 59 -10.63 -32.06 -29.13
N CYS A 60 -11.11 -33.07 -29.88
CA CYS A 60 -11.80 -34.23 -29.32
C CYS A 60 -10.75 -35.31 -29.04
N TYR A 61 -10.56 -35.67 -27.76
CA TYR A 61 -9.80 -36.87 -27.41
C TYR A 61 -10.77 -37.97 -26.98
N SER A 62 -10.84 -39.06 -27.76
CA SER A 62 -11.49 -40.28 -27.34
C SER A 62 -10.43 -41.14 -26.62
N ALA A 63 -10.64 -41.39 -25.32
CA ALA A 63 -9.73 -42.19 -24.52
C ALA A 63 -9.99 -43.69 -24.73
N PHE A 64 -9.65 -44.23 -25.89
CA PHE A 64 -9.53 -45.68 -26.12
C PHE A 64 -8.04 -45.99 -26.17
N ALA A 65 -7.45 -46.49 -25.12
CA ALA A 65 -6.11 -47.07 -25.07
C ALA A 65 -4.92 -46.21 -24.59
N ALA A 66 -5.07 -45.42 -23.53
CA ALA A 66 -3.90 -44.91 -22.82
C ALA A 66 -4.07 -45.01 -21.29
N PRO A 67 -3.01 -45.25 -20.52
CA PRO A 67 -3.12 -45.42 -19.08
C PRO A 67 -3.65 -44.14 -18.43
N LYS A 68 -4.65 -44.29 -17.58
CA LYS A 68 -5.50 -43.27 -16.94
C LYS A 68 -4.74 -42.11 -16.27
N PHE A 69 -3.45 -42.16 -16.13
CA PHE A 69 -2.60 -41.19 -15.48
C PHE A 69 -2.05 -40.12 -16.44
N GLY A 70 -1.78 -40.43 -17.70
CA GLY A 70 -1.17 -39.46 -18.65
C GLY A 70 -2.11 -38.34 -19.06
N ILE A 71 -3.39 -38.65 -19.30
CA ILE A 71 -4.39 -37.67 -19.74
C ILE A 71 -4.75 -36.66 -18.61
N LEU A 72 -4.83 -37.15 -17.38
CA LEU A 72 -5.05 -36.29 -16.22
C LEU A 72 -3.85 -35.35 -15.98
N LEU A 73 -2.64 -35.83 -16.22
CA LEU A 73 -1.41 -35.02 -16.15
C LEU A 73 -1.33 -33.98 -17.29
N GLU A 74 -1.70 -34.34 -18.51
CA GLU A 74 -1.76 -33.40 -19.64
C GLU A 74 -2.86 -32.35 -19.48
N LEU A 75 -4.06 -32.74 -19.05
CA LEU A 75 -5.15 -31.81 -18.74
C LEU A 75 -4.78 -30.89 -17.57
N HIS A 76 -4.13 -31.40 -16.55
CA HIS A 76 -3.61 -30.61 -15.45
C HIS A 76 -2.48 -29.67 -15.91
N TYR A 77 -1.60 -30.12 -16.79
CA TYR A 77 -0.55 -29.31 -17.41
C TYR A 77 -1.14 -28.22 -18.32
N LEU A 78 -2.13 -28.55 -19.16
CA LEU A 78 -2.83 -27.56 -20.00
C LEU A 78 -3.62 -26.54 -19.18
N CYS A 79 -4.35 -26.98 -18.14
CA CYS A 79 -5.03 -26.08 -17.21
C CYS A 79 -4.06 -25.17 -16.44
N THR A 80 -2.91 -25.72 -15.99
CA THR A 80 -1.88 -24.93 -15.33
C THR A 80 -1.17 -24.00 -16.29
N LYS A 81 -0.94 -24.39 -17.53
CA LYS A 81 -0.36 -23.55 -18.58
C LYS A 81 -1.31 -22.42 -18.98
N TYR A 82 -2.62 -22.71 -19.10
CA TYR A 82 -3.63 -21.70 -19.40
C TYR A 82 -3.75 -20.66 -18.26
N LYS A 83 -3.78 -21.11 -17.01
CA LYS A 83 -3.83 -20.23 -15.84
C LYS A 83 -2.51 -19.44 -15.62
N ARG A 84 -1.35 -20.01 -16.00
CA ARG A 84 -0.08 -19.27 -16.07
C ARG A 84 -0.07 -18.20 -17.16
N MET A 85 -0.74 -18.46 -18.29
CA MET A 85 -0.91 -17.46 -19.35
C MET A 85 -1.77 -16.28 -18.87
N ASP A 86 -2.85 -16.56 -18.13
CA ASP A 86 -3.74 -15.54 -17.56
C ASP A 86 -3.02 -14.61 -16.56
N ASN A 87 -2.18 -15.17 -15.69
CA ASN A 87 -1.38 -14.38 -14.74
C ASN A 87 -0.24 -13.58 -15.40
N ARG A 88 0.34 -14.06 -16.51
CA ARG A 88 1.27 -13.28 -17.33
C ARG A 88 0.56 -12.16 -18.06
N GLN A 89 -0.66 -12.40 -18.50
CA GLN A 89 -1.49 -11.41 -19.18
C GLN A 89 -1.80 -10.21 -18.27
N ALA A 90 -2.13 -10.44 -17.00
CA ALA A 90 -2.33 -9.37 -16.01
C ALA A 90 -1.09 -8.48 -15.83
N THR A 91 0.11 -9.06 -15.92
CA THR A 91 1.36 -8.28 -15.86
C THR A 91 1.62 -7.52 -17.17
N LEU A 92 1.31 -8.12 -18.32
CA LEU A 92 1.43 -7.46 -19.62
C LEU A 92 0.44 -6.31 -19.79
N GLU A 93 -0.72 -6.38 -19.14
CA GLU A 93 -1.71 -5.29 -19.12
C GLU A 93 -1.13 -3.97 -18.58
N LEU A 94 -0.12 -4.02 -17.68
CA LEU A 94 0.59 -2.83 -17.21
C LEU A 94 1.22 -2.02 -18.35
N GLY A 95 1.63 -2.70 -19.43
CA GLY A 95 2.21 -2.09 -20.62
C GLY A 95 1.24 -1.85 -21.78
N THR A 96 0.05 -2.46 -21.79
CA THR A 96 -0.86 -2.46 -22.96
C THR A 96 -2.21 -1.81 -22.69
N LYS A 97 -2.78 -1.95 -21.50
CA LYS A 97 -4.11 -1.43 -21.15
C LYS A 97 -4.15 0.10 -21.15
N PRO A 98 -5.30 0.75 -21.48
CA PRO A 98 -5.43 2.20 -21.39
C PRO A 98 -5.00 2.74 -20.03
N VAL A 99 -4.14 3.76 -20.02
CA VAL A 99 -3.43 4.25 -18.82
C VAL A 99 -4.40 4.74 -17.74
N GLY A 100 -5.49 5.43 -18.13
CA GLY A 100 -6.49 5.92 -17.17
C GLY A 100 -7.23 4.78 -16.44
N GLN A 101 -7.65 3.75 -17.19
CA GLN A 101 -8.31 2.58 -16.61
C GLN A 101 -7.35 1.81 -15.68
N LEU A 102 -6.09 1.70 -16.09
CA LEU A 102 -5.05 1.04 -15.32
C LEU A 102 -4.79 1.78 -14.00
N LEU A 103 -4.64 3.11 -14.06
CA LEU A 103 -4.46 3.92 -12.85
C LEU A 103 -5.64 3.78 -11.89
N MET A 104 -6.88 3.83 -12.37
CA MET A 104 -8.07 3.61 -11.55
C MET A 104 -8.11 2.20 -10.94
N GLN A 105 -7.76 1.17 -11.72
CA GLN A 105 -7.72 -0.23 -11.27
C GLN A 105 -6.75 -0.44 -10.09
N TYR A 106 -5.66 0.35 -10.01
CA TYR A 106 -4.65 0.26 -8.96
C TYR A 106 -4.86 1.29 -7.85
N ALA A 107 -5.22 2.53 -8.20
CA ALA A 107 -5.37 3.60 -7.23
C ALA A 107 -6.64 3.45 -6.38
N LEU A 108 -7.78 3.08 -6.97
CA LEU A 108 -9.03 2.96 -6.21
C LEU A 108 -8.94 1.92 -5.08
N PRO A 109 -8.46 0.68 -5.30
CA PRO A 109 -8.23 -0.26 -4.22
C PRO A 109 -7.26 0.26 -3.16
N ALA A 110 -6.20 0.98 -3.57
CA ALA A 110 -5.23 1.53 -2.63
C ALA A 110 -5.83 2.69 -1.80
N ILE A 111 -6.66 3.55 -2.40
CA ILE A 111 -7.39 4.62 -1.69
C ILE A 111 -8.31 4.00 -0.63
N VAL A 112 -9.12 3.02 -1.02
CA VAL A 112 -10.03 2.31 -0.09
C VAL A 112 -9.25 1.70 1.07
N ALA A 113 -8.13 1.03 0.78
CA ALA A 113 -7.27 0.43 1.80
C ALA A 113 -6.68 1.48 2.76
N MET A 114 -6.18 2.61 2.23
CA MET A 114 -5.61 3.69 3.04
C MET A 114 -6.66 4.37 3.93
N THR A 115 -7.85 4.64 3.37
CA THR A 115 -8.96 5.23 4.13
C THR A 115 -9.44 4.27 5.23
N ALA A 116 -9.62 2.99 4.92
CA ALA A 116 -9.99 1.98 5.90
C ALA A 116 -8.96 1.87 7.04
N SER A 117 -7.66 1.88 6.70
CA SER A 117 -6.57 1.86 7.68
C SER A 117 -6.56 3.11 8.58
N SER A 118 -6.91 4.27 8.04
CA SER A 118 -6.99 5.51 8.83
C SER A 118 -8.17 5.51 9.80
N LEU A 119 -9.34 5.04 9.33
CA LEU A 119 -10.52 4.89 10.18
C LEU A 119 -10.31 3.88 11.30
N TYR A 120 -9.63 2.77 11.00
CA TYR A 120 -9.27 1.76 11.97
C TYR A 120 -8.43 2.33 13.13
N ASN A 121 -7.37 3.10 12.85
CA ASN A 121 -6.55 3.70 13.91
C ASN A 121 -7.37 4.63 14.84
N MET A 122 -8.41 5.26 14.29
CA MET A 122 -9.33 6.08 15.09
C MET A 122 -10.22 5.21 15.97
N VAL A 123 -10.78 4.13 15.44
CA VAL A 123 -11.65 3.19 16.18
C VAL A 123 -10.89 2.50 17.30
N ASP A 124 -9.66 2.02 17.03
CA ASP A 124 -8.77 1.42 18.03
C ASP A 124 -8.49 2.39 19.20
N SER A 125 -8.20 3.66 18.90
CA SER A 125 -8.01 4.69 19.93
C SER A 125 -9.28 4.94 20.75
N ILE A 126 -10.48 4.85 20.16
CA ILE A 126 -11.77 4.98 20.87
C ILE A 126 -11.96 3.79 21.83
N PHE A 127 -11.69 2.56 21.38
CA PHE A 127 -11.83 1.38 22.22
C PHE A 127 -10.86 1.40 23.42
N ILE A 128 -9.60 1.79 23.18
CA ILE A 128 -8.61 1.96 24.28
C ILE A 128 -9.08 3.05 25.25
N GLY A 129 -9.56 4.18 24.74
CA GLY A 129 -10.02 5.28 25.57
C GLY A 129 -11.21 4.95 26.46
N GLN A 130 -12.19 4.23 25.91
CA GLN A 130 -13.39 3.84 26.64
C GLN A 130 -13.18 2.61 27.53
N GLY A 131 -12.31 1.69 27.11
CA GLY A 131 -12.10 0.43 27.82
C GLY A 131 -11.01 0.48 28.88
N VAL A 132 -9.96 1.31 28.70
CA VAL A 132 -8.80 1.35 29.60
C VAL A 132 -8.67 2.71 30.30
N GLY A 133 -9.06 3.79 29.62
CA GLY A 133 -9.09 5.14 30.20
C GLY A 133 -8.05 6.11 29.59
N ALA A 134 -8.08 7.37 30.07
CA ALA A 134 -7.33 8.48 29.52
C ALA A 134 -5.80 8.30 29.60
N MET A 135 -5.29 7.66 30.66
CA MET A 135 -3.85 7.40 30.82
C MET A 135 -3.33 6.41 29.78
N ALA A 136 -4.16 5.44 29.38
CA ALA A 136 -3.80 4.50 28.31
C ALA A 136 -3.74 5.18 26.94
N ILE A 137 -4.66 6.14 26.65
CA ILE A 137 -4.56 6.96 25.44
C ILE A 137 -3.27 7.78 25.41
N SER A 138 -2.89 8.36 26.55
CA SER A 138 -1.64 9.10 26.69
C SER A 138 -0.43 8.19 26.45
N GLY A 139 -0.45 6.98 27.03
CA GLY A 139 0.56 5.95 26.77
C GLY A 139 0.65 5.58 25.28
N LEU A 140 -0.50 5.35 24.63
CA LEU A 140 -0.56 5.06 23.20
C LEU A 140 -0.01 6.21 22.35
N ALA A 141 -0.31 7.47 22.70
CA ALA A 141 0.20 8.65 21.98
C ALA A 141 1.73 8.73 21.99
N ILE A 142 2.36 8.34 23.11
CA ILE A 142 3.83 8.28 23.25
C ILE A 142 4.42 7.20 22.34
N THR A 143 3.72 6.08 22.15
CA THR A 143 4.20 4.98 21.29
C THR A 143 4.10 5.31 19.80
N PHE A 144 3.26 6.26 19.39
CA PHE A 144 2.97 6.57 17.98
C PHE A 144 4.21 6.97 17.15
N PRO A 145 5.10 7.88 17.58
CA PRO A 145 6.34 8.18 16.85
C PRO A 145 7.25 6.96 16.72
N PHE A 146 7.31 6.12 17.75
CA PHE A 146 8.10 4.91 17.73
C PHE A 146 7.54 3.86 16.76
N MET A 147 6.22 3.67 16.73
CA MET A 147 5.56 2.81 15.75
C MET A 147 5.78 3.31 14.31
N ASN A 148 5.78 4.62 14.09
CA ASN A 148 6.11 5.21 12.79
C ASN A 148 7.56 4.91 12.38
N LEU A 149 8.51 4.93 13.31
CA LEU A 149 9.91 4.56 13.04
C LEU A 149 10.03 3.08 12.67
N SER A 150 9.35 2.18 13.40
CA SER A 150 9.25 0.75 13.04
C SER A 150 8.65 0.58 11.65
N GLY A 151 7.55 1.28 11.38
CA GLY A 151 6.91 1.30 10.06
C GLY A 151 7.84 1.79 8.96
N ALA A 152 8.71 2.78 9.25
CA ALA A 152 9.69 3.30 8.30
C ALA A 152 10.72 2.21 7.90
N VAL A 153 11.22 1.43 8.85
CA VAL A 153 12.12 0.29 8.59
C VAL A 153 11.42 -0.76 7.73
N GLY A 154 10.19 -1.13 8.09
CA GLY A 154 9.37 -2.05 7.31
C GLY A 154 9.08 -1.54 5.89
N ALA A 155 8.75 -0.25 5.75
CA ALA A 155 8.48 0.39 4.47
C ALA A 155 9.72 0.44 3.57
N ALA A 156 10.91 0.66 4.12
CA ALA A 156 12.16 0.67 3.36
C ALA A 156 12.32 -0.60 2.51
N ILE A 157 12.17 -1.76 3.14
CA ILE A 157 12.30 -3.05 2.44
C ILE A 157 11.09 -3.30 1.54
N GLY A 158 9.86 -3.03 2.03
CA GLY A 158 8.63 -3.30 1.28
C GLY A 158 8.52 -2.49 0.00
N VAL A 159 8.74 -1.19 0.10
CA VAL A 159 8.68 -0.27 -1.04
C VAL A 159 9.89 -0.48 -1.96
N GLY A 160 11.09 -0.68 -1.40
CA GLY A 160 12.29 -1.00 -2.16
C GLY A 160 12.12 -2.26 -3.01
N ALA A 161 11.65 -3.34 -2.39
CA ALA A 161 11.40 -4.60 -3.07
C ALA A 161 10.29 -4.50 -4.11
N SER A 162 9.15 -3.88 -3.79
CA SER A 162 8.01 -3.75 -4.71
C SER A 162 8.36 -2.88 -5.93
N THR A 163 9.12 -1.81 -5.75
CA THR A 163 9.61 -0.98 -6.85
C THR A 163 10.57 -1.77 -7.75
N TYR A 164 11.58 -2.41 -7.17
CA TYR A 164 12.55 -3.18 -7.94
C TYR A 164 11.89 -4.35 -8.68
N LEU A 165 10.91 -5.02 -8.04
CA LEU A 165 10.08 -6.04 -8.64
C LEU A 165 9.33 -5.51 -9.87
N SER A 166 8.67 -4.37 -9.76
CA SER A 166 7.92 -3.77 -10.88
C SER A 166 8.81 -3.45 -12.08
N VAL A 167 10.02 -2.92 -11.83
CA VAL A 167 11.01 -2.64 -12.89
C VAL A 167 11.47 -3.94 -13.55
N LYS A 168 11.78 -4.99 -12.78
CA LYS A 168 12.21 -6.30 -13.30
C LYS A 168 11.10 -7.00 -14.10
N LEU A 169 9.86 -6.89 -13.68
CA LEU A 169 8.71 -7.37 -14.45
C LEU A 169 8.58 -6.64 -15.79
N GLY A 170 8.79 -5.32 -15.82
CA GLY A 170 8.83 -4.54 -17.06
C GLY A 170 9.96 -4.96 -18.00
N GLN A 171 11.13 -5.28 -17.45
CA GLN A 171 12.28 -5.84 -18.19
C GLN A 171 12.07 -7.30 -18.63
N LYS A 172 10.95 -7.94 -18.26
CA LYS A 172 10.66 -9.36 -18.46
C LYS A 172 11.68 -10.30 -17.78
N ASP A 173 12.42 -9.81 -16.80
CA ASP A 173 13.38 -10.57 -16.00
C ASP A 173 12.65 -11.28 -14.85
N TYR A 174 11.89 -12.31 -15.20
CA TYR A 174 11.10 -13.08 -14.24
C TYR A 174 11.94 -13.86 -13.25
N LYS A 175 13.17 -14.26 -13.64
CA LYS A 175 14.11 -15.00 -12.79
C LYS A 175 14.55 -14.15 -11.60
N THR A 176 14.98 -12.92 -11.86
CA THR A 176 15.32 -11.96 -10.79
C THR A 176 14.09 -11.57 -9.98
N ALA A 177 12.92 -11.43 -10.61
CA ALA A 177 11.66 -11.13 -9.91
C ALA A 177 11.27 -12.21 -8.88
N GLU A 178 11.44 -13.49 -9.21
CA GLU A 178 11.22 -14.61 -8.26
C GLU A 178 12.23 -14.61 -7.11
N LEU A 179 13.52 -14.40 -7.41
CA LEU A 179 14.57 -14.30 -6.38
C LEU A 179 14.32 -13.13 -5.43
N LEU A 180 13.84 -12.00 -5.96
CA LEU A 180 13.55 -10.80 -5.21
C LEU A 180 12.42 -11.03 -4.19
N LEU A 181 11.38 -11.80 -4.56
CA LEU A 181 10.30 -12.16 -3.64
C LEU A 181 10.85 -12.89 -2.40
N GLY A 182 11.66 -13.93 -2.59
CA GLY A 182 12.27 -14.69 -1.50
C GLY A 182 13.25 -13.85 -0.67
N ASN A 183 14.13 -13.08 -1.32
CA ASN A 183 15.08 -12.19 -0.64
C ASN A 183 14.38 -11.12 0.20
N ALA A 184 13.29 -10.54 -0.30
CA ALA A 184 12.51 -9.54 0.43
C ALA A 184 11.89 -10.13 1.71
N VAL A 185 11.37 -11.37 1.67
CA VAL A 185 10.81 -12.05 2.84
C VAL A 185 11.91 -12.31 3.88
N VAL A 186 13.04 -12.89 3.48
CA VAL A 186 14.14 -13.18 4.41
C VAL A 186 14.69 -11.89 5.03
N LEU A 187 14.90 -10.85 4.21
CA LEU A 187 15.39 -9.56 4.69
C LEU A 187 14.42 -8.92 5.71
N LYS A 188 13.10 -9.05 5.50
CA LYS A 188 12.09 -8.57 6.45
C LYS A 188 12.07 -9.35 7.76
N ILE A 189 12.28 -10.65 7.71
CA ILE A 189 12.40 -11.47 8.92
C ILE A 189 13.62 -11.02 9.72
N ILE A 190 14.78 -10.92 9.06
CA ILE A 190 16.03 -10.52 9.73
C ILE A 190 15.89 -9.12 10.35
N THR A 191 15.41 -8.14 9.57
CA THR A 191 15.26 -6.77 10.08
C THR A 191 14.16 -6.64 11.12
N GLY A 192 13.07 -7.41 10.99
CA GLY A 192 12.00 -7.44 11.99
C GLY A 192 12.48 -8.01 13.33
N ILE A 193 13.26 -9.10 13.31
CA ILE A 193 13.88 -9.68 14.51
C ILE A 193 14.90 -8.71 15.11
N LEU A 194 15.83 -8.20 14.28
CA LEU A 194 16.89 -7.32 14.77
C LEU A 194 16.32 -6.04 15.38
N PHE A 195 15.40 -5.38 14.66
CA PHE A 195 14.74 -4.17 15.17
C PHE A 195 13.94 -4.46 16.42
N GLY A 196 13.12 -5.52 16.44
CA GLY A 196 12.33 -5.92 17.59
C GLY A 196 13.21 -6.22 18.82
N ALA A 197 14.28 -7.00 18.65
CA ALA A 197 15.19 -7.35 19.73
C ALA A 197 15.91 -6.12 20.29
N VAL A 198 16.49 -5.27 19.45
CA VAL A 198 17.17 -4.03 19.88
C VAL A 198 16.20 -3.11 20.63
N CYS A 199 15.00 -2.94 20.08
CA CYS A 199 14.00 -2.07 20.69
C CYS A 199 13.43 -2.64 22.01
N LEU A 200 13.32 -3.96 22.15
CA LEU A 200 12.92 -4.59 23.42
C LEU A 200 13.99 -4.43 24.51
N LEU A 201 15.27 -4.53 24.13
CA LEU A 201 16.39 -4.34 25.07
C LEU A 201 16.46 -2.91 25.63
N PHE A 202 16.13 -1.92 24.80
CA PHE A 202 16.18 -0.50 25.16
C PHE A 202 14.79 0.14 25.26
N LEU A 203 13.74 -0.64 25.56
CA LEU A 203 12.36 -0.17 25.49
C LEU A 203 12.08 1.02 26.40
N ASP A 204 12.43 0.94 27.68
CA ASP A 204 12.18 2.00 28.64
C ASP A 204 12.93 3.31 28.30
N PRO A 205 14.26 3.28 28.05
CA PRO A 205 14.97 4.47 27.56
C PRO A 205 14.33 5.10 26.33
N ILE A 206 13.88 4.28 25.37
CA ILE A 206 13.22 4.77 24.16
C ILE A 206 11.89 5.45 24.51
N LEU A 207 11.05 4.83 25.34
CA LEU A 207 9.76 5.41 25.74
C LEU A 207 9.94 6.71 26.52
N TYR A 208 10.90 6.79 27.43
CA TYR A 208 11.23 8.05 28.13
C TYR A 208 11.73 9.13 27.16
N PHE A 209 12.54 8.76 26.17
CA PHE A 209 12.97 9.70 25.11
C PHE A 209 11.79 10.28 24.32
N PHE A 210 10.74 9.50 24.10
CA PHE A 210 9.51 9.95 23.44
C PHE A 210 8.51 10.64 24.40
N GLY A 211 8.86 10.84 25.66
CA GLY A 211 8.10 11.64 26.62
C GLY A 211 7.22 10.83 27.57
N ALA A 212 7.53 9.56 27.81
CA ALA A 212 6.86 8.78 28.84
C ALA A 212 7.14 9.37 30.23
N THR A 213 6.11 9.36 31.07
CA THR A 213 6.19 9.71 32.49
C THR A 213 5.98 8.47 33.34
N GLU A 214 6.24 8.54 34.65
CA GLU A 214 6.00 7.42 35.58
C GLU A 214 4.55 6.90 35.50
N ASN A 215 3.59 7.77 35.25
CA ASN A 215 2.17 7.42 35.14
C ASN A 215 1.79 6.76 33.79
N THR A 216 2.53 7.00 32.73
CA THR A 216 2.19 6.54 31.35
C THR A 216 3.09 5.41 30.85
N ILE A 217 4.30 5.25 31.45
CA ILE A 217 5.29 4.27 31.02
C ILE A 217 4.76 2.83 31.08
N GLY A 218 3.95 2.50 32.11
CA GLY A 218 3.33 1.18 32.27
C GLY A 218 2.49 0.81 31.04
N TYR A 219 1.57 1.67 30.65
CA TYR A 219 0.69 1.44 29.49
C TYR A 219 1.48 1.39 28.18
N ALA A 220 2.42 2.31 27.99
CA ALA A 220 3.25 2.36 26.79
C ALA A 220 4.13 1.10 26.65
N ARG A 221 4.73 0.63 27.76
CA ARG A 221 5.55 -0.58 27.82
C ARG A 221 4.73 -1.83 27.48
N GLU A 222 3.59 -2.01 28.12
CA GLU A 222 2.71 -3.17 27.89
C GLU A 222 2.26 -3.27 26.44
N TYR A 223 1.87 -2.15 25.83
CA TYR A 223 1.48 -2.09 24.43
C TYR A 223 2.66 -2.42 23.52
N MET A 224 3.80 -1.73 23.72
CA MET A 224 4.95 -1.86 22.82
C MET A 224 5.65 -3.22 22.92
N GLN A 225 5.66 -3.87 24.06
CA GLN A 225 6.21 -5.23 24.20
C GLN A 225 5.51 -6.20 23.24
N ILE A 226 4.19 -6.19 23.20
CA ILE A 226 3.41 -7.07 22.31
C ILE A 226 3.63 -6.69 20.83
N ILE A 227 3.60 -5.39 20.52
CA ILE A 227 3.84 -4.91 19.14
C ILE A 227 5.25 -5.30 18.65
N LEU A 228 6.29 -5.16 19.48
CA LEU A 228 7.67 -5.49 19.11
C LEU A 228 7.91 -7.00 18.96
N VAL A 229 7.29 -7.82 19.80
CA VAL A 229 7.30 -9.29 19.62
C VAL A 229 6.62 -9.67 18.30
N GLY A 230 5.50 -9.04 17.98
CA GLY A 230 4.78 -9.24 16.72
C GLY A 230 5.38 -8.54 15.48
N ASN A 231 6.45 -7.76 15.65
CA ASN A 231 6.99 -6.87 14.62
C ASN A 231 7.39 -7.59 13.32
N VAL A 232 7.88 -8.83 13.41
CA VAL A 232 8.19 -9.66 12.23
C VAL A 232 6.94 -9.88 11.38
N ALA A 233 5.81 -10.21 12.01
CA ALA A 233 4.54 -10.40 11.32
C ALA A 233 4.06 -9.10 10.68
N THR A 234 4.15 -7.98 11.40
CA THR A 234 3.82 -6.63 10.90
C THR A 234 4.66 -6.27 9.67
N HIS A 235 5.98 -6.43 9.74
CA HIS A 235 6.88 -6.12 8.62
C HIS A 235 6.60 -7.01 7.40
N LEU A 236 6.35 -8.31 7.60
CA LEU A 236 6.00 -9.23 6.53
C LEU A 236 4.65 -8.86 5.90
N TYR A 237 3.63 -8.61 6.72
CA TYR A 237 2.30 -8.22 6.27
C TYR A 237 2.34 -6.99 5.36
N PHE A 238 2.94 -5.89 5.80
CA PHE A 238 3.08 -4.68 4.99
C PHE A 238 3.93 -4.89 3.74
N GLY A 239 4.97 -5.72 3.84
CA GLY A 239 5.85 -6.01 2.72
C GLY A 239 5.19 -6.84 1.64
N LEU A 240 4.53 -7.93 2.02
CA LEU A 240 3.80 -8.76 1.07
C LEU A 240 2.63 -8.00 0.45
N ASN A 241 1.97 -7.10 1.19
CA ASN A 241 0.95 -6.21 0.66
C ASN A 241 1.50 -5.31 -0.47
N ALA A 242 2.69 -4.73 -0.30
CA ALA A 242 3.35 -3.95 -1.35
C ALA A 242 3.75 -4.83 -2.55
N LEU A 243 4.25 -6.04 -2.30
CA LEU A 243 4.61 -6.99 -3.35
C LEU A 243 3.38 -7.52 -4.12
N LEU A 244 2.22 -7.70 -3.48
CA LEU A 244 0.96 -8.04 -4.15
C LEU A 244 0.58 -6.97 -5.19
N ARG A 245 0.70 -5.68 -4.84
CA ARG A 245 0.45 -4.60 -5.81
C ARG A 245 1.42 -4.64 -6.98
N ALA A 246 2.70 -4.84 -6.72
CA ALA A 246 3.74 -4.98 -7.75
C ALA A 246 3.54 -6.24 -8.62
N ALA A 247 3.01 -7.32 -8.04
CA ALA A 247 2.65 -8.57 -8.72
C ALA A 247 1.31 -8.50 -9.47
N SER A 248 0.81 -7.31 -9.78
CA SER A 248 -0.46 -7.08 -10.51
C SER A 248 -1.73 -7.55 -9.77
N LYS A 249 -1.69 -7.56 -8.43
CA LYS A 249 -2.81 -8.00 -7.57
C LYS A 249 -3.30 -6.90 -6.60
N PRO A 250 -3.64 -5.68 -7.09
CA PRO A 250 -4.02 -4.57 -6.21
C PRO A 250 -5.29 -4.84 -5.40
N LYS A 251 -6.27 -5.56 -5.97
CA LYS A 251 -7.49 -5.94 -5.25
C LYS A 251 -7.21 -6.88 -4.07
N GLN A 252 -6.29 -7.84 -4.24
CA GLN A 252 -5.93 -8.76 -3.15
C GLN A 252 -5.19 -8.02 -2.03
N ALA A 253 -4.33 -7.05 -2.38
CA ALA A 253 -3.70 -6.17 -1.41
C ALA A 253 -4.73 -5.36 -0.61
N MET A 254 -5.77 -4.81 -1.28
CA MET A 254 -6.88 -4.12 -0.62
C MET A 254 -7.67 -5.06 0.31
N TYR A 255 -8.04 -6.24 -0.18
CA TYR A 255 -8.80 -7.20 0.64
C TYR A 255 -8.02 -7.64 1.87
N ALA A 256 -6.69 -7.83 1.77
CA ALA A 256 -5.86 -8.13 2.93
C ALA A 256 -5.91 -7.00 3.97
N THR A 257 -5.88 -5.74 3.52
CA THR A 257 -5.98 -4.59 4.43
C THR A 257 -7.37 -4.48 5.06
N ILE A 258 -8.45 -4.60 4.28
CA ILE A 258 -9.82 -4.56 4.81
C ILE A 258 -10.05 -5.71 5.79
N PHE A 259 -9.58 -6.92 5.47
CA PHE A 259 -9.67 -8.07 6.36
C PHE A 259 -8.98 -7.80 7.71
N THR A 260 -7.76 -7.25 7.68
CA THR A 260 -7.05 -6.86 8.91
C THR A 260 -7.86 -5.85 9.74
N VAL A 261 -8.40 -4.81 9.10
CA VAL A 261 -9.22 -3.79 9.76
C VAL A 261 -10.45 -4.41 10.42
N VAL A 262 -11.21 -5.22 9.69
CA VAL A 262 -12.45 -5.86 10.19
C VAL A 262 -12.13 -6.80 11.35
N VAL A 263 -11.14 -7.68 11.19
CA VAL A 263 -10.76 -8.64 12.24
C VAL A 263 -10.29 -7.91 13.50
N ASN A 264 -9.46 -6.89 13.36
CA ASN A 264 -8.98 -6.13 14.50
C ASN A 264 -10.15 -5.41 15.22
N THR A 265 -11.02 -4.69 14.49
CA THR A 265 -12.20 -4.03 15.07
C THR A 265 -13.12 -5.00 15.85
N ILE A 266 -13.16 -6.28 15.45
CA ILE A 266 -13.92 -7.31 16.18
C ILE A 266 -13.13 -7.81 17.40
N LEU A 267 -11.81 -7.99 17.27
CA LEU A 267 -10.97 -8.53 18.35
C LEU A 267 -10.70 -7.51 19.47
N ASP A 268 -10.61 -6.21 19.15
CA ASP A 268 -10.37 -5.15 20.13
C ASP A 268 -11.35 -5.20 21.31
N PRO A 269 -12.69 -5.13 21.11
CA PRO A 269 -13.63 -5.19 22.22
C PRO A 269 -13.59 -6.52 22.96
N ILE A 270 -13.31 -7.62 22.28
CA ILE A 270 -13.21 -8.94 22.90
C ILE A 270 -12.02 -9.00 23.86
N PHE A 271 -10.84 -8.55 23.45
CA PHE A 271 -9.66 -8.59 24.30
C PHE A 271 -9.64 -7.50 25.36
N ILE A 272 -10.15 -6.32 25.05
CA ILE A 272 -10.17 -5.21 26.02
C ILE A 272 -11.20 -5.45 27.12
N TRP A 273 -12.45 -5.85 26.78
CA TRP A 273 -13.55 -5.90 27.72
C TRP A 273 -13.93 -7.32 28.17
N VAL A 274 -13.96 -8.31 27.25
CA VAL A 274 -14.38 -9.66 27.60
C VAL A 274 -13.25 -10.43 28.33
N PHE A 275 -12.01 -10.28 27.85
CA PHE A 275 -10.83 -10.89 28.49
C PHE A 275 -10.13 -9.97 29.49
N ASP A 276 -10.60 -8.73 29.67
CA ASP A 276 -10.06 -7.73 30.60
C ASP A 276 -8.54 -7.52 30.48
N MET A 277 -8.03 -7.60 29.25
CA MET A 277 -6.59 -7.45 28.97
C MET A 277 -6.14 -5.98 28.86
N GLY A 278 -7.07 -5.03 28.90
CA GLY A 278 -6.78 -3.61 28.78
C GLY A 278 -5.99 -3.27 27.51
N ILE A 279 -4.94 -2.44 27.64
CA ILE A 279 -4.13 -1.98 26.50
C ILE A 279 -3.34 -3.12 25.83
N ARG A 280 -2.99 -4.19 26.58
CA ARG A 280 -2.38 -5.40 26.03
C ARG A 280 -3.30 -6.09 25.05
N GLY A 281 -4.62 -6.06 25.34
CA GLY A 281 -5.66 -6.62 24.46
C GLY A 281 -5.67 -5.96 23.09
N ALA A 282 -5.63 -4.63 23.03
CA ALA A 282 -5.57 -3.88 21.77
C ALA A 282 -4.31 -4.21 20.96
N ALA A 283 -3.13 -4.27 21.62
CA ALA A 283 -1.90 -4.66 20.95
C ALA A 283 -1.96 -6.09 20.38
N LEU A 284 -2.51 -7.03 21.15
CA LEU A 284 -2.66 -8.43 20.75
C LEU A 284 -3.66 -8.57 19.58
N ALA A 285 -4.79 -7.87 19.61
CA ALA A 285 -5.77 -7.83 18.53
C ALA A 285 -5.14 -7.35 17.21
N THR A 286 -4.34 -6.29 17.28
CA THR A 286 -3.59 -5.75 16.13
C THR A 286 -2.66 -6.80 15.54
N ILE A 287 -1.83 -7.44 16.33
CA ILE A 287 -0.87 -8.44 15.85
C ILE A 287 -1.58 -9.68 15.30
N LEU A 288 -2.62 -10.18 15.97
CA LEU A 288 -3.39 -11.33 15.49
C LEU A 288 -4.10 -11.06 14.17
N ALA A 289 -4.73 -9.89 14.02
CA ALA A 289 -5.36 -9.49 12.77
C ALA A 289 -4.35 -9.43 11.60
N GLN A 290 -3.16 -8.89 11.86
CA GLN A 290 -2.07 -8.85 10.87
C GLN A 290 -1.51 -10.25 10.57
N MET A 291 -1.38 -11.12 11.56
CA MET A 291 -0.93 -12.50 11.36
C MET A 291 -1.91 -13.31 10.50
N LEU A 292 -3.21 -13.19 10.74
CA LEU A 292 -4.24 -13.85 9.93
C LEU A 292 -4.19 -13.37 8.47
N ALA A 293 -4.08 -12.07 8.27
CA ALA A 293 -3.93 -11.50 6.92
C ALA A 293 -2.60 -11.92 6.27
N LEU A 294 -1.51 -12.01 7.05
CA LEU A 294 -0.22 -12.51 6.59
C LEU A 294 -0.32 -13.97 6.12
N CYS A 295 -0.98 -14.85 6.89
CA CYS A 295 -1.21 -16.24 6.48
C CYS A 295 -1.93 -16.31 5.14
N TRP A 296 -2.95 -15.48 4.94
CA TRP A 296 -3.63 -15.39 3.66
C TRP A 296 -2.71 -14.89 2.52
N GLN A 297 -1.92 -13.83 2.74
CA GLN A 297 -0.95 -13.34 1.75
C GLN A 297 0.11 -14.41 1.40
N LEU A 298 0.60 -15.13 2.40
CA LEU A 298 1.54 -16.24 2.20
C LEU A 298 0.90 -17.35 1.37
N SER A 299 -0.38 -17.68 1.59
CA SER A 299 -1.09 -18.70 0.79
C SER A 299 -1.18 -18.32 -0.69
N ILE A 300 -1.34 -17.00 -1.00
CA ILE A 300 -1.33 -16.51 -2.37
C ILE A 300 0.03 -16.73 -3.03
N PHE A 301 1.13 -16.34 -2.36
CA PHE A 301 2.48 -16.52 -2.91
C PHE A 301 3.01 -17.95 -2.84
N SER A 302 2.39 -18.83 -2.05
CA SER A 302 2.72 -20.26 -2.00
C SER A 302 2.07 -21.06 -3.13
N ASN A 303 1.12 -20.47 -3.87
CA ASN A 303 0.43 -21.18 -4.94
C ASN A 303 1.33 -21.31 -6.20
N PRO A 304 1.74 -22.52 -6.60
CA PRO A 304 2.62 -22.72 -7.76
C PRO A 304 2.02 -22.28 -9.10
N LYS A 305 0.70 -22.05 -9.13
CA LYS A 305 -0.03 -21.58 -10.33
C LYS A 305 0.20 -20.08 -10.57
N GLU A 306 0.65 -19.35 -9.55
CA GLU A 306 0.95 -17.94 -9.68
C GLU A 306 2.27 -17.72 -10.42
N MET A 307 2.36 -16.58 -11.13
CA MET A 307 3.57 -16.22 -11.87
C MET A 307 4.74 -16.02 -10.92
N LEU A 308 4.47 -15.30 -9.82
CA LEU A 308 5.42 -15.08 -8.73
C LEU A 308 4.99 -15.92 -7.54
N HIS A 309 5.74 -16.94 -7.22
CA HIS A 309 5.51 -17.81 -6.08
C HIS A 309 6.81 -18.23 -5.42
N PHE A 310 6.71 -18.68 -4.17
CA PHE A 310 7.87 -19.16 -3.42
C PHE A 310 8.39 -20.47 -4.02
N LYS A 311 9.70 -20.52 -4.32
CA LYS A 311 10.40 -21.71 -4.82
C LYS A 311 11.58 -22.05 -3.90
N LYS A 312 11.92 -23.33 -3.83
CA LYS A 312 13.18 -23.75 -3.19
C LYS A 312 14.36 -23.04 -3.86
N GLY A 313 15.22 -22.38 -3.07
CA GLY A 313 16.39 -21.64 -3.57
C GLY A 313 16.21 -20.13 -3.75
N THR A 314 14.96 -19.59 -3.74
CA THR A 314 14.73 -18.13 -3.82
C THR A 314 15.07 -17.40 -2.51
N TYR A 315 15.17 -18.13 -1.41
CA TYR A 315 15.48 -17.59 -0.08
C TYR A 315 16.97 -17.33 0.15
N ARG A 316 17.87 -17.78 -0.75
CA ARG A 316 19.29 -17.46 -0.65
C ARG A 316 19.50 -15.96 -0.88
N LEU A 317 20.04 -15.29 0.13
CA LEU A 317 20.31 -13.86 0.08
C LEU A 317 21.35 -13.55 -0.99
N ARG A 318 21.03 -12.61 -1.86
CA ARG A 318 21.92 -12.10 -2.90
C ARG A 318 22.24 -10.64 -2.65
N ALA A 319 23.53 -10.34 -2.49
CA ALA A 319 24.00 -9.00 -2.15
C ALA A 319 23.57 -7.94 -3.19
N ASP A 320 23.55 -8.30 -4.48
CA ASP A 320 23.11 -7.43 -5.56
C ASP A 320 21.62 -7.06 -5.42
N ILE A 321 20.75 -8.02 -5.06
CA ILE A 321 19.32 -7.79 -4.85
C ILE A 321 19.11 -6.95 -3.59
N ILE A 322 19.76 -7.30 -2.47
CA ILE A 322 19.65 -6.59 -1.19
C ILE A 322 20.08 -5.13 -1.34
N LYS A 323 21.24 -4.89 -2.00
CA LYS A 323 21.74 -3.54 -2.25
C LYS A 323 20.74 -2.68 -3.02
N ASN A 324 20.09 -3.23 -4.04
CA ASN A 324 19.08 -2.51 -4.82
C ASN A 324 17.80 -2.26 -4.00
N ILE A 325 17.33 -3.24 -3.22
CA ILE A 325 16.17 -3.07 -2.31
C ILE A 325 16.44 -1.94 -1.33
N LEU A 326 17.60 -1.97 -0.64
CA LEU A 326 17.94 -0.97 0.37
C LEU A 326 18.21 0.40 -0.26
N ALA A 327 18.89 0.45 -1.41
CA ALA A 327 19.15 1.72 -2.12
C ALA A 327 17.86 2.44 -2.51
N ILE A 328 16.82 1.72 -2.94
CA ILE A 328 15.51 2.31 -3.24
C ILE A 328 14.74 2.61 -1.93
N GLY A 329 14.86 1.73 -0.95
CA GLY A 329 14.15 1.81 0.32
C GLY A 329 14.62 2.93 1.24
N ILE A 330 15.83 3.45 1.07
CA ILE A 330 16.33 4.58 1.87
C ILE A 330 15.46 5.83 1.73
N SER A 331 14.83 6.05 0.57
CA SER A 331 13.96 7.21 0.34
C SER A 331 12.72 7.20 1.24
N PRO A 332 11.84 6.16 1.25
CA PRO A 332 10.68 6.13 2.15
C PRO A 332 11.08 6.02 3.62
N PHE A 333 12.21 5.38 3.94
CA PHE A 333 12.73 5.38 5.31
C PHE A 333 13.05 6.80 5.79
N SER A 334 13.89 7.53 5.02
CA SER A 334 14.29 8.89 5.38
C SER A 334 13.09 9.83 5.48
N MET A 335 12.10 9.69 4.58
CA MET A 335 10.88 10.49 4.61
C MET A 335 10.10 10.29 5.92
N ASN A 336 9.88 9.04 6.34
CA ASN A 336 9.13 8.77 7.57
C ASN A 336 9.92 9.13 8.83
N ALA A 337 11.24 8.86 8.87
CA ALA A 337 12.10 9.24 9.98
C ALA A 337 12.13 10.77 10.16
N CYS A 338 12.27 11.53 9.07
CA CYS A 338 12.23 12.99 9.12
C CYS A 338 10.86 13.53 9.54
N ALA A 339 9.76 12.88 9.13
CA ALA A 339 8.43 13.31 9.57
C ALA A 339 8.30 13.27 11.11
N CYS A 340 8.87 12.26 11.77
CA CYS A 340 8.89 12.20 13.24
C CYS A 340 9.66 13.37 13.86
N ILE A 341 10.83 13.71 13.30
CA ILE A 341 11.65 14.83 13.78
C ILE A 341 10.91 16.16 13.58
N VAL A 342 10.31 16.35 12.42
CA VAL A 342 9.57 17.59 12.09
C VAL A 342 8.41 17.84 13.03
N VAL A 343 7.66 16.80 13.42
CA VAL A 343 6.56 16.93 14.38
C VAL A 343 7.07 17.47 15.72
N ILE A 344 8.24 17.04 16.17
CA ILE A 344 8.86 17.55 17.41
C ILE A 344 9.15 19.07 17.27
N PHE A 345 9.78 19.49 16.17
CA PHE A 345 10.08 20.91 15.93
C PHE A 345 8.83 21.77 15.86
N ILE A 346 7.80 21.32 15.15
CA ILE A 346 6.51 22.03 15.04
C ILE A 346 5.88 22.17 16.43
N ASN A 347 5.74 21.08 17.18
CA ASN A 347 5.11 21.10 18.49
C ASN A 347 5.89 21.99 19.47
N THR A 348 7.22 21.89 19.49
CA THR A 348 8.07 22.74 20.34
C THR A 348 7.89 24.23 20.00
N ALA A 349 7.85 24.58 18.70
CA ALA A 349 7.63 25.96 18.27
C ALA A 349 6.21 26.44 18.64
N LEU A 350 5.18 25.60 18.44
CA LEU A 350 3.80 25.94 18.78
C LEU A 350 3.62 26.17 20.29
N VAL A 351 4.15 25.29 21.13
CA VAL A 351 4.11 25.45 22.61
C VAL A 351 4.79 26.74 23.02
N ARG A 352 6.01 26.99 22.49
CA ARG A 352 6.82 28.14 22.88
C ARG A 352 6.22 29.49 22.50
N TYR A 353 5.60 29.60 21.32
CA TYR A 353 5.15 30.88 20.76
C TYR A 353 3.63 31.05 20.74
N GLY A 354 2.84 29.96 20.88
CA GLY A 354 1.39 29.99 20.80
C GLY A 354 0.65 29.28 21.93
N GLY A 355 1.37 28.58 22.82
CA GLY A 355 0.79 27.83 23.92
C GLY A 355 -0.05 26.63 23.49
N ASP A 356 -0.74 26.03 24.46
CA ASP A 356 -1.50 24.78 24.26
C ASP A 356 -2.66 24.93 23.25
N MET A 357 -3.28 26.10 23.17
CA MET A 357 -4.34 26.38 22.20
C MET A 357 -3.84 26.28 20.75
N ALA A 358 -2.62 26.75 20.47
CA ALA A 358 -2.04 26.65 19.14
C ALA A 358 -1.71 25.19 18.76
N VAL A 359 -1.27 24.39 19.71
CA VAL A 359 -1.03 22.94 19.51
C VAL A 359 -2.35 22.24 19.20
N GLY A 360 -3.40 22.54 19.95
CA GLY A 360 -4.75 22.01 19.71
C GLY A 360 -5.30 22.38 18.32
N ALA A 361 -5.16 23.67 17.96
CA ALA A 361 -5.58 24.19 16.65
C ALA A 361 -4.81 23.53 15.50
N TYR A 362 -3.49 23.36 15.62
CA TYR A 362 -2.66 22.63 14.65
C TYR A 362 -3.08 21.16 14.55
N GLY A 363 -3.36 20.52 15.69
CA GLY A 363 -3.85 19.13 15.72
C GLY A 363 -5.12 18.93 14.89
N ILE A 364 -6.09 19.86 15.03
CA ILE A 364 -7.33 19.84 14.23
C ILE A 364 -7.02 20.08 12.74
N ALA A 365 -6.23 21.10 12.41
CA ALA A 365 -5.86 21.42 11.03
C ALA A 365 -5.15 20.24 10.34
N ASN A 366 -4.22 19.59 11.04
CA ASN A 366 -3.48 18.45 10.52
C ASN A 366 -4.38 17.22 10.28
N ARG A 367 -5.36 16.95 11.16
CA ARG A 367 -6.32 15.84 10.98
C ARG A 367 -7.16 16.03 9.72
N ILE A 368 -7.61 17.26 9.44
CA ILE A 368 -8.37 17.58 8.23
C ILE A 368 -7.50 17.39 6.98
N ALA A 369 -6.30 17.96 6.97
CA ALA A 369 -5.35 17.81 5.88
C ALA A 369 -5.01 16.33 5.62
N PHE A 370 -4.89 15.52 6.67
CA PHE A 370 -4.53 14.11 6.59
C PHE A 370 -5.55 13.26 5.83
N ILE A 371 -6.84 13.59 5.87
CA ILE A 371 -7.88 12.90 5.10
C ILE A 371 -7.56 12.96 3.60
N PHE A 372 -7.25 14.15 3.09
CA PHE A 372 -6.93 14.34 1.68
C PHE A 372 -5.57 13.75 1.31
N VAL A 373 -4.59 13.85 2.21
CA VAL A 373 -3.26 13.23 2.05
C VAL A 373 -3.38 11.71 1.93
N MET A 374 -4.26 11.05 2.68
CA MET A 374 -4.48 9.60 2.58
C MET A 374 -4.99 9.18 1.19
N ILE A 375 -5.88 9.97 0.59
CA ILE A 375 -6.35 9.71 -0.78
C ILE A 375 -5.19 9.84 -1.78
N VAL A 376 -4.36 10.89 -1.66
CA VAL A 376 -3.15 11.06 -2.50
C VAL A 376 -2.15 9.92 -2.28
N MET A 377 -1.99 9.43 -1.05
CA MET A 377 -1.17 8.26 -0.75
C MET A 377 -1.67 7.00 -1.46
N GLY A 378 -2.99 6.82 -1.55
CA GLY A 378 -3.59 5.75 -2.35
C GLY A 378 -3.27 5.88 -3.83
N ILE A 379 -3.36 7.09 -4.40
CA ILE A 379 -2.97 7.37 -5.79
C ILE A 379 -1.48 7.02 -6.02
N LYS A 380 -0.59 7.43 -5.11
CA LYS A 380 0.84 7.10 -5.16
C LYS A 380 1.10 5.59 -5.14
N GLN A 381 0.41 4.86 -4.27
CA GLN A 381 0.55 3.40 -4.19
C GLN A 381 0.05 2.70 -5.46
N GLY A 382 -0.97 3.26 -6.12
CA GLY A 382 -1.44 2.78 -7.41
C GLY A 382 -0.48 3.11 -8.56
N LEU A 383 0.12 4.30 -8.55
CA LEU A 383 1.08 4.76 -9.56
C LEU A 383 2.36 3.90 -9.55
N GLN A 384 2.86 3.54 -8.37
CA GLN A 384 4.18 2.92 -8.17
C GLN A 384 4.43 1.69 -9.06
N PRO A 385 3.58 0.65 -9.06
CA PRO A 385 3.80 -0.54 -9.91
C PRO A 385 3.69 -0.24 -11.40
N ILE A 386 2.79 0.67 -11.80
CA ILE A 386 2.59 1.04 -13.19
C ILE A 386 3.81 1.80 -13.72
N ALA A 387 4.30 2.78 -12.97
CA ALA A 387 5.47 3.57 -13.34
C ALA A 387 6.74 2.71 -13.37
N GLY A 388 6.95 1.85 -12.38
CA GLY A 388 8.08 0.92 -12.34
C GLY A 388 8.11 -0.03 -13.52
N TYR A 389 6.97 -0.65 -13.85
CA TYR A 389 6.84 -1.55 -14.99
C TYR A 389 7.12 -0.84 -16.33
N ASN A 390 6.44 0.31 -16.59
CA ASN A 390 6.61 1.03 -17.87
C ASN A 390 8.04 1.58 -18.02
N TYR A 391 8.68 1.97 -16.93
CA TYR A 391 10.10 2.35 -16.94
C TYR A 391 11.00 1.15 -17.28
N GLY A 392 10.79 0.01 -16.64
CA GLY A 392 11.53 -1.23 -16.94
C GLY A 392 11.33 -1.72 -18.38
N ALA A 393 10.12 -1.57 -18.91
CA ALA A 393 9.76 -1.92 -20.29
C ALA A 393 10.16 -0.85 -21.33
N GLN A 394 10.85 0.23 -20.94
CA GLN A 394 11.25 1.37 -21.80
C GLN A 394 10.08 2.08 -22.49
N LEU A 395 8.86 1.98 -21.96
CA LEU A 395 7.65 2.63 -22.50
C LEU A 395 7.52 4.07 -21.98
N HIS A 396 8.45 4.95 -22.38
CA HIS A 396 8.60 6.30 -21.85
C HIS A 396 7.36 7.18 -22.05
N SER A 397 6.70 7.09 -23.22
CA SER A 397 5.47 7.85 -23.50
C SER A 397 4.35 7.47 -22.52
N ARG A 398 4.14 6.18 -22.27
CA ARG A 398 3.15 5.69 -21.30
C ARG A 398 3.52 6.07 -19.88
N LEU A 399 4.80 6.02 -19.53
CA LEU A 399 5.33 6.42 -18.23
C LEU A 399 4.99 7.90 -17.94
N ILE A 400 5.27 8.80 -18.87
CA ILE A 400 4.94 10.23 -18.72
C ILE A 400 3.44 10.44 -18.64
N HIS A 401 2.65 9.71 -19.43
CA HIS A 401 1.19 9.82 -19.42
C HIS A 401 0.59 9.40 -18.08
N VAL A 402 1.00 8.24 -17.50
CA VAL A 402 0.47 7.81 -16.20
C VAL A 402 0.84 8.77 -15.07
N VAL A 403 2.06 9.33 -15.10
CA VAL A 403 2.49 10.32 -14.11
C VAL A 403 1.67 11.61 -14.24
N ARG A 404 1.40 12.08 -15.45
CA ARG A 404 0.55 13.25 -15.68
C ARG A 404 -0.87 13.04 -15.16
N LEU A 405 -1.48 11.89 -15.43
CA LEU A 405 -2.82 11.56 -14.92
C LEU A 405 -2.82 11.45 -13.38
N ALA A 406 -1.80 10.84 -12.80
CA ALA A 406 -1.68 10.76 -11.34
C ALA A 406 -1.48 12.14 -10.69
N MET A 407 -0.68 13.03 -11.32
CA MET A 407 -0.55 14.43 -10.87
C MET A 407 -1.88 15.16 -10.94
N LEU A 408 -2.62 15.04 -12.05
CA LEU A 408 -3.94 15.66 -12.19
C LEU A 408 -4.91 15.14 -11.13
N ALA A 409 -5.01 13.83 -10.94
CA ALA A 409 -5.88 13.24 -9.94
C ALA A 409 -5.52 13.68 -8.51
N ALA A 410 -4.22 13.69 -8.16
CA ALA A 410 -3.76 14.17 -6.87
C ALA A 410 -4.05 15.67 -6.67
N THR A 411 -3.83 16.50 -7.72
CA THR A 411 -4.12 17.94 -7.67
C THR A 411 -5.61 18.20 -7.45
N VAL A 412 -6.50 17.47 -8.12
CA VAL A 412 -7.96 17.58 -7.90
C VAL A 412 -8.32 17.29 -6.44
N VAL A 413 -7.74 16.24 -5.85
CA VAL A 413 -7.99 15.89 -4.45
C VAL A 413 -7.50 16.98 -3.48
N VAL A 414 -6.27 17.48 -3.67
CA VAL A 414 -5.74 18.51 -2.75
C VAL A 414 -6.38 19.88 -2.98
N VAL A 415 -6.85 20.19 -4.19
CA VAL A 415 -7.66 21.40 -4.45
C VAL A 415 -9.01 21.28 -3.75
N ALA A 416 -9.66 20.12 -3.78
CA ALA A 416 -10.88 19.90 -3.00
C ALA A 416 -10.63 20.09 -1.50
N GLY A 417 -9.50 19.58 -0.98
CA GLY A 417 -9.07 19.85 0.40
C GLY A 417 -8.83 21.35 0.66
N TRP A 418 -8.16 22.04 -0.23
CA TRP A 418 -7.93 23.49 -0.16
C TRP A 418 -9.24 24.27 -0.10
N VAL A 419 -10.18 23.99 -1.01
CA VAL A 419 -11.51 24.59 -1.03
C VAL A 419 -12.22 24.37 0.32
N THR A 420 -12.20 23.12 0.82
CA THR A 420 -12.77 22.78 2.14
C THR A 420 -12.12 23.59 3.26
N GLY A 421 -10.81 23.66 3.30
CA GLY A 421 -10.06 24.39 4.34
C GLY A 421 -10.22 25.91 4.26
N GLN A 422 -10.35 26.49 3.07
CA GLN A 422 -10.50 27.95 2.92
C GLN A 422 -11.95 28.42 3.11
N LEU A 423 -12.94 27.68 2.57
CA LEU A 423 -14.34 28.10 2.59
C LEU A 423 -15.13 27.60 3.81
N LEU A 424 -14.77 26.44 4.36
CA LEU A 424 -15.53 25.77 5.42
C LEU A 424 -14.71 25.52 6.71
N PRO A 425 -13.71 26.35 7.10
CA PRO A 425 -12.85 26.04 8.23
C PRO A 425 -13.61 26.00 9.56
N TYR A 426 -14.65 26.83 9.72
CA TYR A 426 -15.52 26.83 10.90
C TYR A 426 -16.21 25.47 11.10
N TYR A 427 -16.83 24.95 10.06
CA TYR A 427 -17.52 23.66 10.14
C TYR A 427 -16.54 22.50 10.38
N CYS A 428 -15.36 22.58 9.73
CA CYS A 428 -14.29 21.62 9.93
C CYS A 428 -13.80 21.60 11.39
N ALA A 429 -13.57 22.77 12.00
CA ALA A 429 -13.16 22.87 13.40
C ALA A 429 -14.25 22.39 14.36
N ARG A 430 -15.51 22.75 14.11
CA ARG A 430 -16.65 22.37 14.93
C ARG A 430 -16.92 20.88 14.99
N LEU A 431 -16.47 20.10 14.00
CA LEU A 431 -16.53 18.64 14.05
C LEU A 431 -15.69 18.04 15.19
N PHE A 432 -14.66 18.75 15.65
CA PHE A 432 -13.71 18.24 16.64
C PHE A 432 -13.87 18.85 18.03
N THR A 433 -14.46 20.05 18.14
CA THR A 433 -14.62 20.75 19.42
C THR A 433 -15.84 21.66 19.43
N SER A 434 -16.40 21.88 20.63
CA SER A 434 -17.46 22.86 20.88
C SER A 434 -16.92 24.14 21.52
N ASP A 435 -15.65 24.19 21.92
CA ASP A 435 -15.00 25.37 22.50
C ASP A 435 -14.78 26.42 21.42
N GLN A 436 -15.45 27.57 21.57
CA GLN A 436 -15.42 28.66 20.62
C GLN A 436 -14.01 29.29 20.49
N THR A 437 -13.24 29.31 21.57
CA THR A 437 -11.87 29.84 21.56
C THR A 437 -10.96 28.97 20.69
N LEU A 438 -11.03 27.65 20.90
CA LEU A 438 -10.26 26.69 20.09
C LEU A 438 -10.72 26.66 18.64
N ILE A 439 -12.03 26.83 18.38
CA ILE A 439 -12.57 26.94 17.01
C ILE A 439 -11.95 28.14 16.29
N ASN A 440 -11.90 29.32 16.93
CA ASN A 440 -11.35 30.54 16.33
C ASN A 440 -9.87 30.39 15.98
N HIS A 441 -9.06 29.83 16.89
CA HIS A 441 -7.66 29.50 16.61
C HIS A 441 -7.51 28.44 15.49
N SER A 442 -8.39 27.46 15.46
CA SER A 442 -8.38 26.40 14.44
C SER A 442 -8.73 26.93 13.06
N ILE A 443 -9.62 27.91 12.93
CA ILE A 443 -9.95 28.55 11.64
C ILE A 443 -8.69 29.14 11.00
N GLN A 444 -7.91 29.90 11.75
CA GLN A 444 -6.64 30.48 11.27
C GLN A 444 -5.65 29.37 10.92
N ALA A 445 -5.46 28.41 11.82
CA ALA A 445 -4.55 27.28 11.62
C ALA A 445 -4.90 26.47 10.34
N ILE A 446 -6.19 26.15 10.11
CA ILE A 446 -6.66 25.42 8.92
C ILE A 446 -6.36 26.23 7.66
N ARG A 447 -6.74 27.51 7.62
CA ARG A 447 -6.54 28.37 6.45
C ARG A 447 -5.07 28.46 6.06
N VAL A 448 -4.20 28.73 7.03
CA VAL A 448 -2.76 28.90 6.76
C VAL A 448 -2.09 27.58 6.44
N ASN A 449 -2.36 26.49 7.20
CA ASN A 449 -1.80 25.17 6.93
C ASN A 449 -2.20 24.64 5.54
N MET A 450 -3.39 24.98 5.07
CA MET A 450 -3.87 24.52 3.75
C MET A 450 -3.72 25.58 2.65
N LEU A 451 -3.01 26.69 2.88
CA LEU A 451 -2.88 27.78 1.91
C LEU A 451 -2.26 27.33 0.58
N LEU A 452 -1.14 26.63 0.63
CA LEU A 452 -0.44 26.08 -0.54
C LEU A 452 -0.67 24.58 -0.75
N PHE A 453 -1.73 24.03 -0.14
CA PHE A 453 -2.11 22.62 -0.25
C PHE A 453 -2.21 22.10 -1.71
N PRO A 454 -2.71 22.88 -2.71
CA PRO A 454 -2.72 22.46 -4.11
C PRO A 454 -1.35 22.04 -4.67
N LEU A 455 -0.26 22.57 -4.15
CA LEU A 455 1.09 22.25 -4.60
C LEU A 455 1.60 20.90 -4.07
N ILE A 456 1.07 20.47 -2.92
CA ILE A 456 1.51 19.23 -2.24
C ILE A 456 1.19 17.99 -3.10
N GLY A 457 0.05 17.95 -3.78
CA GLY A 457 -0.34 16.84 -4.64
C GLY A 457 0.68 16.56 -5.76
N TYR A 458 1.12 17.61 -6.44
CA TYR A 458 2.17 17.53 -7.45
C TYR A 458 3.47 16.97 -6.87
N GLN A 459 3.92 17.57 -5.76
CA GLN A 459 5.17 17.21 -5.10
C GLN A 459 5.19 15.74 -4.65
N MET A 460 4.10 15.27 -4.04
CA MET A 460 3.96 13.88 -3.58
C MET A 460 4.02 12.88 -4.74
N VAL A 461 3.37 13.19 -5.87
CA VAL A 461 3.37 12.31 -7.05
C VAL A 461 4.73 12.28 -7.73
N VAL A 462 5.39 13.44 -7.91
CA VAL A 462 6.72 13.51 -8.53
C VAL A 462 7.78 12.79 -7.68
N THR A 463 7.74 12.95 -6.36
CA THR A 463 8.61 12.21 -5.45
C THR A 463 8.40 10.70 -5.57
N CYS A 464 7.13 10.24 -5.61
CA CYS A 464 6.79 8.84 -5.83
C CYS A 464 7.23 8.34 -7.21
N PHE A 465 7.13 9.14 -8.24
CA PHE A 465 7.61 8.82 -9.58
C PHE A 465 9.10 8.49 -9.57
N PHE A 466 9.95 9.36 -9.02
CA PHE A 466 11.40 9.09 -8.94
C PHE A 466 11.71 7.86 -8.10
N GLN A 467 10.96 7.62 -7.03
CA GLN A 467 11.05 6.39 -6.25
C GLN A 467 10.70 5.17 -7.09
N SER A 468 9.60 5.22 -7.86
CA SER A 468 9.08 4.09 -8.66
C SER A 468 10.00 3.67 -9.80
N ILE A 469 10.83 4.58 -10.32
CA ILE A 469 11.83 4.29 -11.36
C ILE A 469 13.21 3.97 -10.78
N GLY A 470 13.32 3.78 -9.45
CA GLY A 470 14.57 3.44 -8.77
C GLY A 470 15.55 4.59 -8.58
N LYS A 471 15.18 5.85 -8.88
CA LYS A 471 16.03 7.04 -8.64
C LYS A 471 15.90 7.53 -7.21
N ALA A 472 16.30 6.67 -6.27
CA ALA A 472 16.13 6.89 -4.84
C ALA A 472 16.79 8.19 -4.33
N LYS A 473 17.98 8.55 -4.82
CA LYS A 473 18.69 9.78 -4.42
C LYS A 473 17.86 11.04 -4.74
N ILE A 474 17.25 11.10 -5.92
CA ILE A 474 16.39 12.24 -6.31
C ILE A 474 15.13 12.25 -5.46
N SER A 475 14.46 11.10 -5.32
CA SER A 475 13.25 10.97 -4.49
C SER A 475 13.54 11.36 -3.03
N MET A 476 14.65 10.92 -2.46
CA MET A 476 15.09 11.28 -1.12
C MET A 476 15.34 12.78 -0.99
N LEU A 477 16.09 13.36 -1.93
CA LEU A 477 16.35 14.80 -1.93
C LEU A 477 15.05 15.62 -1.95
N LEU A 478 14.11 15.28 -2.84
CA LEU A 478 12.81 15.98 -2.93
C LEU A 478 11.96 15.83 -1.67
N SER A 479 11.99 14.66 -1.03
CA SER A 479 11.27 14.43 0.23
C SER A 479 11.90 15.20 1.39
N LEU A 480 13.23 15.14 1.51
CA LEU A 480 13.98 15.78 2.58
C LEU A 480 14.02 17.31 2.41
N SER A 481 14.05 17.81 1.18
CA SER A 481 14.08 19.24 0.93
C SER A 481 12.88 19.95 1.55
N ARG A 482 11.69 19.40 1.42
CA ARG A 482 10.48 19.95 2.02
C ARG A 482 10.56 20.01 3.55
N GLN A 483 10.95 18.92 4.17
CA GLN A 483 10.84 18.75 5.63
C GLN A 483 12.09 19.27 6.36
N MET A 484 13.28 18.82 5.96
CA MET A 484 14.52 19.11 6.69
C MET A 484 15.24 20.33 6.15
N LEU A 485 15.29 20.53 4.82
CA LEU A 485 16.06 21.64 4.25
C LEU A 485 15.30 22.98 4.29
N PHE A 486 13.96 22.95 4.25
CA PHE A 486 13.19 24.18 4.23
C PHE A 486 12.36 24.36 5.50
N LEU A 487 11.53 23.37 5.91
CA LEU A 487 10.62 23.57 7.03
C LEU A 487 11.35 23.75 8.36
N VAL A 488 12.32 22.88 8.68
CA VAL A 488 13.05 22.98 9.97
C VAL A 488 13.81 24.32 10.09
N PRO A 489 14.60 24.77 9.11
CA PRO A 489 15.24 26.11 9.19
C PRO A 489 14.23 27.25 9.29
N LEU A 490 13.12 27.21 8.55
CA LEU A 490 12.07 28.22 8.65
C LEU A 490 11.41 28.24 10.04
N LEU A 491 11.20 27.08 10.67
CA LEU A 491 10.69 26.97 12.04
C LEU A 491 11.68 27.46 13.09
N ILE A 492 12.97 27.56 12.78
CA ILE A 492 13.97 28.13 13.66
C ILE A 492 14.09 29.65 13.45
N ILE A 493 13.99 30.12 12.18
CA ILE A 493 14.27 31.52 11.82
C ILE A 493 13.03 32.41 11.96
N LEU A 494 11.85 31.97 11.50
CA LEU A 494 10.66 32.84 11.46
C LEU A 494 10.00 33.09 12.83
N PRO A 495 9.86 32.09 13.73
CA PRO A 495 9.17 32.33 15.01
C PRO A 495 9.82 33.31 15.95
N PRO A 496 11.16 33.45 16.04
CA PRO A 496 11.79 34.54 16.82
C PRO A 496 11.41 35.93 16.32
N ILE A 497 11.14 36.10 15.02
CA ILE A 497 10.83 37.40 14.38
C ILE A 497 9.32 37.68 14.43
N PHE A 498 8.52 36.71 14.02
CA PHE A 498 7.07 36.84 13.82
C PHE A 498 6.22 36.10 14.86
N LYS A 499 6.84 35.57 15.92
CA LYS A 499 6.15 34.77 16.97
C LYS A 499 5.33 33.63 16.38
N ILE A 500 4.06 33.49 16.79
CA ILE A 500 3.16 32.42 16.33
C ILE A 500 2.88 32.48 14.82
N ASP A 501 2.80 33.71 14.25
CA ASP A 501 2.59 33.87 12.80
C ASP A 501 3.78 33.36 11.99
N GLY A 502 4.99 33.44 12.56
CA GLY A 502 6.20 32.83 11.99
C GLY A 502 6.12 31.29 11.94
N VAL A 503 5.52 30.64 12.95
CA VAL A 503 5.30 29.20 12.92
C VAL A 503 4.30 28.83 11.82
N TRP A 504 3.20 29.58 11.73
CA TRP A 504 2.19 29.35 10.69
C TRP A 504 2.73 29.60 9.29
N ALA A 505 3.51 30.66 9.08
CA ALA A 505 4.09 31.02 7.78
C ALA A 505 5.15 30.01 7.31
N ALA A 506 5.88 29.36 8.22
CA ALA A 506 6.91 28.38 7.89
C ALA A 506 6.37 27.20 7.07
N LEU A 507 5.14 26.76 7.36
CA LEU A 507 4.52 25.61 6.68
C LEU A 507 4.29 25.88 5.19
N PRO A 508 3.49 26.88 4.77
CA PRO A 508 3.27 27.16 3.35
C PRO A 508 4.55 27.65 2.66
N ALA A 509 5.43 28.40 3.33
CA ALA A 509 6.68 28.83 2.72
C ALA A 509 7.56 27.63 2.33
N SER A 510 7.69 26.63 3.20
CA SER A 510 8.44 25.40 2.89
C SER A 510 7.80 24.62 1.73
N ASP A 511 6.47 24.54 1.67
CA ASP A 511 5.75 23.88 0.58
C ASP A 511 5.96 24.59 -0.76
N GLY A 512 5.95 25.91 -0.78
CA GLY A 512 6.19 26.71 -1.98
C GLY A 512 7.61 26.53 -2.53
N ILE A 513 8.63 26.63 -1.68
CA ILE A 513 10.04 26.45 -2.08
C ILE A 513 10.26 25.00 -2.58
N ALA A 514 9.75 24.01 -1.85
CA ALA A 514 9.89 22.62 -2.22
C ALA A 514 9.16 22.27 -3.53
N PHE A 515 8.02 22.93 -3.82
CA PHE A 515 7.34 22.80 -5.09
C PHE A 515 8.22 23.29 -6.25
N ILE A 516 8.84 24.47 -6.13
CA ILE A 516 9.73 25.00 -7.17
C ILE A 516 10.87 24.03 -7.46
N VAL A 517 11.55 23.52 -6.43
CA VAL A 517 12.63 22.53 -6.58
C VAL A 517 12.12 21.26 -7.27
N THR A 518 10.94 20.79 -6.88
CA THR A 518 10.33 19.58 -7.46
C THR A 518 9.96 19.79 -8.92
N TRP A 519 9.40 20.94 -9.25
CA TRP A 519 9.02 21.32 -10.61
C TRP A 519 10.23 21.41 -11.54
N VAL A 520 11.28 22.13 -11.13
CA VAL A 520 12.54 22.26 -11.88
C VAL A 520 13.17 20.88 -12.12
N THR A 521 13.23 20.04 -11.07
CA THR A 521 13.77 18.68 -11.17
C THR A 521 13.00 17.84 -12.17
N MET A 522 11.66 17.90 -12.15
CA MET A 522 10.81 17.12 -13.05
C MET A 522 10.94 17.60 -14.50
N GLU A 523 10.96 18.91 -14.76
CA GLU A 523 11.11 19.44 -16.11
C GLU A 523 12.50 19.12 -16.71
N THR A 524 13.55 19.23 -15.92
CA THR A 524 14.90 18.83 -16.33
C THR A 524 14.94 17.34 -16.70
N TYR A 525 14.28 16.50 -15.90
CA TYR A 525 14.22 15.07 -16.17
C TYR A 525 13.40 14.73 -17.43
N LYS A 526 12.26 15.41 -17.67
CA LYS A 526 11.47 15.27 -18.90
C LYS A 526 12.27 15.62 -20.15
N LYS A 527 13.04 16.72 -20.11
CA LYS A 527 13.93 17.12 -21.21
C LYS A 527 14.92 15.99 -21.53
N LYS A 528 15.58 15.45 -20.51
CA LYS A 528 16.55 14.35 -20.67
C LYS A 528 15.90 13.08 -21.26
N LEU A 529 14.68 12.72 -20.85
CA LEU A 529 13.96 11.59 -21.42
C LEU A 529 13.61 11.79 -22.91
N ARG A 530 13.26 13.01 -23.32
CA ARG A 530 12.97 13.32 -24.72
C ARG A 530 14.22 13.23 -25.60
N THR A 531 15.34 13.75 -25.13
CA THR A 531 16.63 13.66 -25.87
C THR A 531 17.08 12.21 -26.06
N ASN A 532 16.97 11.38 -25.01
CA ASN A 532 17.34 9.96 -25.12
C ASN A 532 16.35 9.12 -25.97
N ALA A 533 15.13 9.61 -26.22
CA ALA A 533 14.16 8.95 -27.09
C ALA A 533 14.34 9.32 -28.59
N GLN A 534 15.13 10.35 -28.85
CA GLN A 534 15.49 10.81 -30.22
C GLN A 534 16.84 10.25 -30.71
N GLN A 535 17.65 9.74 -29.79
CA GLN A 535 18.86 8.92 -30.05
C GLN A 535 18.50 7.44 -30.11
#